data_baa5dc26d3cf89af122673dfd874a641
#
_entry.id   baa5dc26d3cf89af122673dfd874a641
#
_cell.length_a   1.000
_cell.length_b   1.000
_cell.length_c   1.000
_cell.angle_alpha   90.00
_cell.angle_beta   90.00
_cell.angle_gamma   90.00
#
_symmetry.space_group_name_H-M   'P 1'
#
loop_
_entity.id
_entity.type
_entity.pdbx_description
1 polymer ?
#
loop_
_entity_poly.entity_id
_entity_poly.type
_entity_poly.pdbx_seq_one_letter_code
_entity_poly.pdbx_strand_id
1 'polypeptide(L)'
;MPGKDYIRGSLAPPPGDSDQLAIAPIITDNVAVGSVHMWVYGSEALLSQTDEEFRNNSYQAMVFATALAIVLASCIGFLFARTLASPINRMTTTAKAIKEGDLSARTELHGEDEIAHLGETFDAMADSIERDRELERRLTTDVAHELRTPLMAIQSTVEAMVDGVFEADEERLETVNSEVQRLSRLVDAILKLSRLESRSTPMKKEVVNVGELIAGIVATHEAFVADSGLTLKYEMEQGVRVLGDADMIRQATANLISNAVRYTSEGGLVTVRVKRGDIMASISVQDTGIGLTPDEAKMVFSRFWRADAGRTRESGGLGIGLSVVKEIVERHNGWVQVEGRKGEGACFTIHIPLYQGDEQQRGQKSQKSRGKSRKDQK
;
A
#
# COMPACT_ATOMS: atom_id res chain seq x y z
N MET A 1 -21.00 -59.66 95.31
CA MET A 1 -20.75 -58.57 94.28
C MET A 1 -19.98 -59.20 93.17
N PRO A 2 -20.54 -59.36 91.98
CA PRO A 2 -19.78 -59.89 90.85
C PRO A 2 -18.78 -58.86 90.36
N GLY A 3 -17.54 -59.34 90.15
CA GLY A 3 -16.45 -58.50 89.70
C GLY A 3 -16.72 -57.82 88.36
N LYS A 4 -16.30 -56.62 88.27
CA LYS A 4 -16.30 -55.84 86.99
C LYS A 4 -15.12 -56.29 86.12
N ASP A 5 -15.32 -57.33 85.35
CA ASP A 5 -14.34 -57.68 84.34
C ASP A 5 -14.70 -56.91 83.05
N TYR A 6 -14.08 -55.74 82.86
CA TYR A 6 -14.11 -55.05 81.61
C TYR A 6 -13.00 -55.60 80.69
N ILE A 7 -13.39 -56.26 79.63
CA ILE A 7 -12.44 -56.50 78.53
C ILE A 7 -12.22 -55.15 77.88
N ARG A 8 -11.08 -54.57 78.15
CA ARG A 8 -10.68 -53.29 77.53
C ARG A 8 -10.36 -53.51 76.08
N GLY A 9 -11.33 -53.17 75.20
CA GLY A 9 -11.14 -53.17 73.74
C GLY A 9 -11.14 -51.78 73.12
N SER A 10 -11.32 -50.72 73.91
CA SER A 10 -11.38 -49.35 73.35
C SER A 10 -10.59 -48.38 74.22
N LEU A 11 -9.86 -47.52 73.56
CA LEU A 11 -9.00 -46.46 74.12
C LEU A 11 -9.78 -45.16 74.40
N ALA A 12 -11.04 -45.08 74.08
CA ALA A 12 -11.84 -43.87 74.24
C ALA A 12 -13.08 -44.10 75.14
N PRO A 13 -13.46 -43.12 75.95
CA PRO A 13 -14.66 -43.21 76.79
C PRO A 13 -15.93 -43.24 75.90
N PRO A 14 -17.03 -43.87 76.34
CA PRO A 14 -18.28 -43.82 75.57
C PRO A 14 -18.81 -42.39 75.41
N PRO A 15 -19.47 -42.08 74.30
CA PRO A 15 -20.07 -40.76 74.07
C PRO A 15 -21.15 -40.49 75.12
N GLY A 16 -21.25 -39.27 75.57
CA GLY A 16 -22.26 -38.86 76.56
C GLY A 16 -23.67 -38.77 75.97
N ASP A 17 -23.86 -39.01 74.72
CA ASP A 17 -25.15 -38.93 74.05
C ASP A 17 -25.69 -40.33 73.72
N SER A 18 -26.91 -40.65 74.20
CA SER A 18 -27.52 -42.00 74.12
C SER A 18 -27.77 -42.42 72.64
N ASP A 19 -27.88 -41.51 71.71
CA ASP A 19 -28.23 -41.81 70.29
C ASP A 19 -27.06 -42.43 69.48
N GLN A 20 -25.85 -42.41 70.07
CA GLN A 20 -24.66 -42.98 69.42
C GLN A 20 -24.21 -44.30 70.08
N LEU A 21 -25.01 -44.80 71.02
CA LEU A 21 -24.67 -46.00 71.82
C LEU A 21 -25.64 -47.15 71.51
N ALA A 22 -25.17 -48.20 70.88
CA ALA A 22 -25.91 -49.45 70.71
C ALA A 22 -25.61 -50.41 71.89
N ILE A 23 -26.63 -50.78 72.62
CA ILE A 23 -26.51 -51.67 73.75
C ILE A 23 -27.19 -52.99 73.40
N ALA A 24 -26.43 -54.10 73.45
CA ALA A 24 -26.96 -55.46 73.30
C ALA A 24 -26.76 -56.26 74.57
N PRO A 25 -27.82 -56.83 75.18
CA PRO A 25 -27.70 -57.69 76.41
C PRO A 25 -27.09 -59.04 76.03
N ILE A 26 -26.20 -59.54 76.89
CA ILE A 26 -25.69 -60.91 76.85
C ILE A 26 -26.62 -61.77 77.74
N ILE A 27 -27.38 -62.70 77.11
CA ILE A 27 -28.32 -63.55 77.77
C ILE A 27 -27.76 -65.00 77.84
N THR A 28 -27.66 -65.59 79.01
CA THR A 28 -27.28 -66.99 79.19
C THR A 28 -28.36 -67.58 80.09
N ASP A 29 -28.92 -68.75 79.75
CA ASP A 29 -30.00 -69.45 80.50
C ASP A 29 -31.18 -68.54 80.85
N ASN A 30 -31.62 -67.68 79.90
CA ASN A 30 -32.67 -66.72 80.06
C ASN A 30 -32.48 -65.62 81.15
N VAL A 31 -31.24 -65.45 81.62
CA VAL A 31 -30.82 -64.39 82.54
C VAL A 31 -29.80 -63.45 81.85
N ALA A 32 -30.03 -62.16 81.91
CA ALA A 32 -29.07 -61.18 81.39
C ALA A 32 -27.82 -61.18 82.34
N VAL A 33 -26.70 -61.64 81.83
CA VAL A 33 -25.41 -61.72 82.58
C VAL A 33 -24.47 -60.55 82.25
N GLY A 34 -24.79 -59.74 81.28
CA GLY A 34 -23.98 -58.55 80.89
C GLY A 34 -24.56 -57.78 79.69
N SER A 35 -23.89 -56.76 79.27
CA SER A 35 -24.25 -55.98 78.06
C SER A 35 -22.99 -55.60 77.27
N VAL A 36 -23.13 -55.62 75.94
CA VAL A 36 -22.10 -55.10 75.00
C VAL A 36 -22.55 -53.71 74.61
N HIS A 37 -21.71 -52.76 74.80
CA HIS A 37 -21.91 -51.37 74.40
C HIS A 37 -21.05 -51.11 73.17
N MET A 38 -21.66 -50.74 72.08
CA MET A 38 -20.98 -50.34 70.86
C MET A 38 -21.30 -48.90 70.56
N TRP A 39 -20.35 -48.14 70.20
CA TRP A 39 -20.53 -46.76 69.73
C TRP A 39 -19.59 -46.48 68.57
N VAL A 40 -20.01 -45.57 67.75
CA VAL A 40 -19.24 -45.10 66.63
C VAL A 40 -18.72 -43.71 66.95
N TYR A 41 -17.41 -43.56 66.88
CA TYR A 41 -16.83 -42.23 66.96
C TYR A 41 -17.14 -41.47 65.66
N GLY A 42 -17.56 -40.23 65.83
CA GLY A 42 -17.64 -39.33 64.69
C GLY A 42 -16.29 -39.22 63.95
N SER A 43 -16.31 -38.86 62.70
CA SER A 43 -15.08 -38.80 61.86
C SER A 43 -13.93 -38.02 62.53
N GLU A 44 -14.24 -37.04 63.35
CA GLU A 44 -13.24 -36.23 64.05
C GLU A 44 -12.56 -36.97 65.20
N ALA A 45 -13.27 -37.93 65.94
CA ALA A 45 -12.71 -38.68 67.02
C ALA A 45 -11.80 -39.85 66.59
N LEU A 46 -11.87 -40.25 65.33
CA LEU A 46 -11.04 -41.28 64.70
C LEU A 46 -9.76 -40.75 64.06
N LEU A 47 -9.66 -39.42 63.92
CA LEU A 47 -8.46 -38.79 63.34
C LEU A 47 -7.34 -38.77 64.36
N SER A 48 -6.21 -39.38 64.05
CA SER A 48 -4.99 -39.26 64.85
C SER A 48 -4.43 -37.82 64.70
N GLN A 49 -3.61 -37.38 65.61
CA GLN A 49 -2.91 -36.10 65.57
C GLN A 49 -2.21 -35.90 64.16
N THR A 50 -1.68 -36.96 63.58
CA THR A 50 -1.03 -37.02 62.30
C THR A 50 -2.01 -36.74 61.16
N ASP A 51 -3.27 -37.20 61.25
CA ASP A 51 -4.31 -36.95 60.24
C ASP A 51 -4.80 -35.52 60.32
N GLU A 52 -4.87 -34.87 61.43
CA GLU A 52 -5.20 -33.45 61.57
C GLU A 52 -4.08 -32.55 61.00
N GLU A 53 -2.82 -32.85 61.25
CA GLU A 53 -1.68 -32.18 60.69
C GLU A 53 -1.65 -32.32 59.15
N PHE A 54 -1.89 -33.54 58.64
CA PHE A 54 -1.96 -33.78 57.19
C PHE A 54 -3.09 -33.00 56.56
N ARG A 55 -4.28 -32.98 57.17
CA ARG A 55 -5.43 -32.22 56.69
C ARG A 55 -5.12 -30.71 56.65
N ASN A 56 -4.55 -30.17 57.70
CA ASN A 56 -4.21 -28.76 57.82
C ASN A 56 -3.12 -28.34 56.82
N ASN A 57 -2.10 -29.16 56.68
CA ASN A 57 -1.05 -28.95 55.67
C ASN A 57 -1.61 -29.04 54.24
N SER A 58 -2.55 -29.96 53.98
CA SER A 58 -3.23 -30.09 52.69
C SER A 58 -4.09 -28.88 52.38
N TYR A 59 -4.85 -28.35 53.33
CA TYR A 59 -5.62 -27.11 53.17
C TYR A 59 -4.71 -25.89 52.90
N GLN A 60 -3.63 -25.74 53.65
CA GLN A 60 -2.66 -24.67 53.45
C GLN A 60 -2.01 -24.76 52.07
N ALA A 61 -1.63 -25.96 51.63
CA ALA A 61 -1.08 -26.21 50.31
C ALA A 61 -2.08 -25.88 49.21
N MET A 62 -3.37 -26.25 49.36
CA MET A 62 -4.42 -25.87 48.40
C MET A 62 -4.66 -24.38 48.35
N VAL A 63 -4.72 -23.67 49.47
CA VAL A 63 -4.89 -22.20 49.51
C VAL A 63 -3.70 -21.54 48.85
N PHE A 64 -2.48 -21.98 49.12
CA PHE A 64 -1.28 -21.42 48.49
C PHE A 64 -1.23 -21.70 46.98
N ALA A 65 -1.57 -22.91 46.55
CA ALA A 65 -1.66 -23.25 45.13
C ALA A 65 -2.71 -22.43 44.40
N THR A 66 -3.87 -22.23 45.04
CA THR A 66 -4.95 -21.40 44.45
C THR A 66 -4.53 -19.92 44.32
N ALA A 67 -3.91 -19.37 45.38
CA ALA A 67 -3.39 -17.99 45.33
C ALA A 67 -2.33 -17.81 44.22
N LEU A 68 -1.40 -18.76 44.12
CA LEU A 68 -0.38 -18.77 43.08
C LEU A 68 -0.99 -18.87 41.68
N ALA A 69 -1.99 -19.73 41.50
CA ALA A 69 -2.69 -19.88 40.24
C ALA A 69 -3.41 -18.57 39.79
N ILE A 70 -4.05 -17.85 40.74
CA ILE A 70 -4.69 -16.57 40.50
C ILE A 70 -3.65 -15.52 40.07
N VAL A 71 -2.51 -15.44 40.73
CA VAL A 71 -1.44 -14.53 40.39
C VAL A 71 -0.90 -14.83 39.00
N LEU A 72 -0.60 -16.09 38.69
CA LEU A 72 -0.13 -16.51 37.36
C LEU A 72 -1.15 -16.22 36.27
N ALA A 73 -2.42 -16.55 36.48
CA ALA A 73 -3.49 -16.27 35.53
C ALA A 73 -3.64 -14.75 35.28
N SER A 74 -3.53 -13.94 36.35
CA SER A 74 -3.58 -12.47 36.22
C SER A 74 -2.38 -11.92 35.44
N CYS A 75 -1.18 -12.43 35.68
CA CYS A 75 0.02 -12.06 34.93
C CYS A 75 -0.10 -12.44 33.46
N ILE A 76 -0.53 -13.65 33.15
CA ILE A 76 -0.74 -14.13 31.76
C ILE A 76 -1.82 -13.30 31.10
N GLY A 77 -2.95 -13.04 31.75
CA GLY A 77 -4.03 -12.18 31.21
C GLY A 77 -3.57 -10.76 30.93
N PHE A 78 -2.78 -10.17 31.83
CA PHE A 78 -2.20 -8.85 31.63
C PHE A 78 -1.22 -8.81 30.45
N LEU A 79 -0.33 -9.80 30.35
CA LEU A 79 0.58 -9.93 29.19
C LEU A 79 -0.19 -10.07 27.89
N PHE A 80 -1.19 -10.96 27.84
CA PHE A 80 -2.04 -11.15 26.67
C PHE A 80 -2.78 -9.86 26.27
N ALA A 81 -3.33 -9.13 27.24
CA ALA A 81 -4.00 -7.85 26.98
C ALA A 81 -3.02 -6.81 26.41
N ARG A 82 -1.80 -6.79 26.89
CA ARG A 82 -0.79 -5.83 26.43
C ARG A 82 -0.19 -6.18 25.07
N THR A 83 0.08 -7.45 24.80
CA THR A 83 0.77 -7.89 23.57
C THR A 83 -0.17 -8.14 22.40
N LEU A 84 -1.42 -8.53 22.62
CA LEU A 84 -2.37 -8.82 21.55
C LEU A 84 -3.57 -7.86 21.53
N ALA A 85 -4.26 -7.71 22.65
CA ALA A 85 -5.53 -6.97 22.66
C ALA A 85 -5.32 -5.45 22.45
N SER A 86 -4.30 -4.86 23.09
CA SER A 86 -4.02 -3.42 22.98
C SER A 86 -3.61 -2.99 21.55
N PRO A 87 -2.66 -3.66 20.88
CA PRO A 87 -2.31 -3.35 19.50
C PRO A 87 -3.49 -3.47 18.52
N ILE A 88 -4.28 -4.54 18.63
CA ILE A 88 -5.47 -4.73 17.78
C ILE A 88 -6.50 -3.62 18.01
N ASN A 89 -6.73 -3.21 19.26
CA ASN A 89 -7.63 -2.11 19.54
C ASN A 89 -7.09 -0.78 18.99
N ARG A 90 -5.77 -0.55 19.04
CA ARG A 90 -5.11 0.62 18.44
C ARG A 90 -5.32 0.64 16.92
N MET A 91 -5.14 -0.49 16.22
CA MET A 91 -5.44 -0.59 14.79
C MET A 91 -6.91 -0.29 14.49
N THR A 92 -7.83 -0.81 15.33
CA THR A 92 -9.27 -0.56 15.17
C THR A 92 -9.63 0.91 15.35
N THR A 93 -9.03 1.59 16.34
CA THR A 93 -9.26 3.03 16.56
C THR A 93 -8.67 3.87 15.44
N THR A 94 -7.46 3.55 14.97
CA THR A 94 -6.83 4.21 13.81
C THR A 94 -7.67 4.03 12.55
N ALA A 95 -8.18 2.81 12.28
CA ALA A 95 -9.06 2.56 11.14
C ALA A 95 -10.36 3.40 11.20
N LYS A 96 -10.92 3.59 12.40
CA LYS A 96 -12.09 4.47 12.59
C LYS A 96 -11.75 5.94 12.34
N ALA A 97 -10.62 6.42 12.85
CA ALA A 97 -10.16 7.78 12.61
C ALA A 97 -9.97 8.06 11.10
N ILE A 98 -9.31 7.14 10.38
CA ILE A 98 -9.15 7.24 8.92
C ILE A 98 -10.52 7.27 8.21
N LYS A 99 -11.46 6.40 8.60
CA LYS A 99 -12.83 6.39 8.06
C LYS A 99 -13.56 7.71 8.30
N GLU A 100 -13.33 8.37 9.44
CA GLU A 100 -13.95 9.65 9.82
C GLU A 100 -13.25 10.85 9.16
N GLY A 101 -12.16 10.61 8.41
CA GLY A 101 -11.48 11.62 7.60
C GLY A 101 -10.13 12.07 8.13
N ASP A 102 -9.68 11.58 9.29
CA ASP A 102 -8.31 11.80 9.77
C ASP A 102 -7.35 10.82 9.09
N LEU A 103 -6.91 11.19 7.88
CA LEU A 103 -6.01 10.38 7.08
C LEU A 103 -4.57 10.37 7.61
N SER A 104 -4.24 11.26 8.58
CA SER A 104 -2.91 11.32 9.21
C SER A 104 -2.75 10.32 10.36
N ALA A 105 -3.84 9.69 10.82
CA ALA A 105 -3.81 8.71 11.89
C ALA A 105 -2.96 7.48 11.51
N ARG A 106 -2.07 7.05 12.42
CA ARG A 106 -1.19 5.87 12.25
C ARG A 106 -1.27 4.99 13.49
N THR A 107 -1.01 3.72 13.31
CA THR A 107 -0.93 2.77 14.42
C THR A 107 0.37 2.94 15.20
N GLU A 108 1.47 3.34 14.52
CA GLU A 108 2.83 3.44 15.07
C GLU A 108 3.24 2.18 15.85
N LEU A 109 2.79 1.02 15.39
CA LEU A 109 3.20 -0.27 15.92
C LEU A 109 4.52 -0.65 15.29
N HIS A 110 5.55 -0.84 16.13
CA HIS A 110 6.88 -1.22 15.70
C HIS A 110 7.33 -2.44 16.51
N GLY A 111 8.04 -3.36 15.88
CA GLY A 111 8.57 -4.57 16.52
C GLY A 111 8.97 -5.62 15.50
N GLU A 112 9.35 -6.79 15.99
CA GLU A 112 9.76 -7.93 15.15
C GLU A 112 8.70 -9.03 15.08
N ASP A 113 7.54 -8.84 15.74
CA ASP A 113 6.46 -9.81 15.76
C ASP A 113 5.45 -9.59 14.60
N GLU A 114 4.56 -10.55 14.41
CA GLU A 114 3.55 -10.52 13.33
C GLU A 114 2.55 -9.38 13.52
N ILE A 115 2.30 -8.95 14.75
CA ILE A 115 1.38 -7.83 15.04
C ILE A 115 2.01 -6.49 14.68
N ALA A 116 3.28 -6.32 14.96
CA ALA A 116 4.03 -5.14 14.54
C ALA A 116 4.11 -5.05 13.01
N HIS A 117 4.43 -6.18 12.33
CA HIS A 117 4.45 -6.23 10.86
C HIS A 117 3.08 -5.93 10.23
N LEU A 118 2.00 -6.40 10.86
CA LEU A 118 0.63 -6.04 10.45
C LEU A 118 0.37 -4.54 10.63
N GLY A 119 0.84 -3.94 11.73
CA GLY A 119 0.76 -2.50 11.99
C GLY A 119 1.51 -1.68 10.94
N GLU A 120 2.74 -2.05 10.62
CA GLU A 120 3.53 -1.39 9.57
C GLU A 120 2.85 -1.47 8.19
N THR A 121 2.31 -2.64 7.86
CA THR A 121 1.56 -2.84 6.60
C THR A 121 0.30 -1.98 6.57
N PHE A 122 -0.39 -1.85 7.70
CA PHE A 122 -1.56 -1.00 7.85
C PHE A 122 -1.19 0.49 7.69
N ASP A 123 -0.10 0.93 8.31
CA ASP A 123 0.38 2.31 8.21
C ASP A 123 0.85 2.64 6.78
N ALA A 124 1.50 1.69 6.10
CA ALA A 124 1.84 1.84 4.68
C ALA A 124 0.60 1.96 3.77
N MET A 125 -0.47 1.24 4.08
CA MET A 125 -1.76 1.38 3.41
C MET A 125 -2.39 2.76 3.69
N ALA A 126 -2.35 3.22 4.95
CA ALA A 126 -2.84 4.54 5.34
C ALA A 126 -2.07 5.67 4.63
N ASP A 127 -0.75 5.56 4.51
CA ASP A 127 0.10 6.48 3.73
C ASP A 127 -0.30 6.53 2.25
N SER A 128 -0.68 5.38 1.68
CA SER A 128 -1.15 5.35 0.29
C SER A 128 -2.48 6.07 0.12
N ILE A 129 -3.43 5.83 1.03
CA ILE A 129 -4.76 6.48 1.00
C ILE A 129 -4.62 8.00 1.17
N GLU A 130 -3.78 8.46 2.11
CA GLU A 130 -3.53 9.89 2.34
C GLU A 130 -2.94 10.55 1.10
N ARG A 131 -1.92 9.93 0.48
CA ARG A 131 -1.31 10.42 -0.76
C ARG A 131 -2.30 10.47 -1.91
N ASP A 132 -3.09 9.42 -2.09
CA ASP A 132 -4.09 9.36 -3.16
C ASP A 132 -5.15 10.47 -2.99
N ARG A 133 -5.58 10.72 -1.76
CA ARG A 133 -6.55 11.79 -1.44
C ARG A 133 -5.99 13.18 -1.65
N GLU A 134 -4.74 13.39 -1.27
CA GLU A 134 -4.07 14.67 -1.50
C GLU A 134 -3.86 14.93 -3.00
N LEU A 135 -3.52 13.90 -3.77
CA LEU A 135 -3.44 13.99 -5.23
C LEU A 135 -4.79 14.33 -5.87
N GLU A 136 -5.87 13.68 -5.42
CA GLU A 136 -7.24 13.96 -5.88
C GLU A 136 -7.67 15.41 -5.57
N ARG A 137 -7.37 15.88 -4.35
CA ARG A 137 -7.69 17.25 -3.94
C ARG A 137 -6.93 18.29 -4.76
N ARG A 138 -5.63 18.07 -4.98
CA ARG A 138 -4.82 18.95 -5.84
C ARG A 138 -5.35 18.96 -7.25
N LEU A 139 -5.65 17.79 -7.83
CA LEU A 139 -6.22 17.69 -9.17
C LEU A 139 -7.51 18.52 -9.29
N THR A 140 -8.44 18.39 -8.34
CA THR A 140 -9.70 19.13 -8.35
C THR A 140 -9.48 20.65 -8.32
N THR A 141 -8.52 21.10 -7.49
CA THR A 141 -8.18 22.54 -7.36
C THR A 141 -7.53 23.06 -8.65
N ASP A 142 -6.56 22.33 -9.19
CA ASP A 142 -5.83 22.69 -10.38
C ASP A 142 -6.77 22.74 -11.60
N VAL A 143 -7.64 21.75 -11.76
CA VAL A 143 -8.67 21.69 -12.81
C VAL A 143 -9.61 22.89 -12.72
N ALA A 144 -10.10 23.22 -11.51
CA ALA A 144 -11.00 24.36 -11.33
C ALA A 144 -10.34 25.69 -11.73
N HIS A 145 -9.05 25.86 -11.43
CA HIS A 145 -8.30 27.05 -11.84
C HIS A 145 -8.09 27.13 -13.35
N GLU A 146 -7.68 26.01 -13.98
CA GLU A 146 -7.42 25.95 -15.41
C GLU A 146 -8.69 26.04 -16.29
N LEU A 147 -9.85 25.65 -15.76
CA LEU A 147 -11.15 25.83 -16.42
C LEU A 147 -11.67 27.27 -16.26
N ARG A 148 -11.45 27.90 -15.11
CA ARG A 148 -11.98 29.26 -14.82
C ARG A 148 -11.40 30.29 -15.77
N THR A 149 -10.10 30.23 -16.05
CA THR A 149 -9.39 31.24 -16.87
C THR A 149 -9.97 31.37 -18.28
N PRO A 150 -10.08 30.31 -19.12
CA PRO A 150 -10.69 30.40 -20.45
C PRO A 150 -12.18 30.75 -20.38
N LEU A 151 -12.90 30.25 -19.39
CA LEU A 151 -14.33 30.54 -19.20
C LEU A 151 -14.55 32.03 -18.93
N MET A 152 -13.74 32.66 -18.08
CA MET A 152 -13.83 34.10 -17.83
C MET A 152 -13.44 34.91 -19.06
N ALA A 153 -12.46 34.45 -19.86
CA ALA A 153 -12.12 35.14 -21.12
C ALA A 153 -13.27 35.10 -22.13
N ILE A 154 -13.91 33.94 -22.31
CA ILE A 154 -15.11 33.79 -23.12
C ILE A 154 -16.21 34.70 -22.64
N GLN A 155 -16.53 34.61 -21.33
CA GLN A 155 -17.60 35.35 -20.69
C GLN A 155 -17.40 36.87 -20.87
N SER A 156 -16.23 37.42 -20.55
CA SER A 156 -15.97 38.86 -20.64
C SER A 156 -16.00 39.37 -22.09
N THR A 157 -15.55 38.54 -23.06
CA THR A 157 -15.62 38.91 -24.48
C THR A 157 -17.07 38.93 -24.95
N VAL A 158 -17.87 37.95 -24.56
CA VAL A 158 -19.30 37.88 -24.95
C VAL A 158 -20.08 39.02 -24.26
N GLU A 159 -19.86 39.26 -22.95
CA GLU A 159 -20.50 40.37 -22.20
C GLU A 159 -20.19 41.73 -22.88
N ALA A 160 -18.91 41.98 -23.25
CA ALA A 160 -18.55 43.21 -23.94
C ALA A 160 -19.21 43.35 -25.31
N MET A 161 -19.49 42.26 -26.03
CA MET A 161 -20.26 42.27 -27.26
C MET A 161 -21.75 42.58 -26.99
N VAL A 162 -22.33 41.95 -25.94
CA VAL A 162 -23.73 42.16 -25.54
C VAL A 162 -23.97 43.62 -25.11
N ASP A 163 -23.01 44.22 -24.39
CA ASP A 163 -23.08 45.58 -23.89
C ASP A 163 -22.74 46.62 -24.98
N GLY A 164 -22.41 46.19 -26.20
CA GLY A 164 -22.10 47.08 -27.31
C GLY A 164 -20.72 47.75 -27.19
N VAL A 165 -19.87 47.30 -26.27
CA VAL A 165 -18.50 47.78 -26.11
C VAL A 165 -17.59 47.25 -27.20
N PHE A 166 -17.87 46.01 -27.65
CA PHE A 166 -17.21 45.38 -28.77
C PHE A 166 -18.22 45.07 -29.90
N GLU A 167 -17.81 45.21 -31.13
CA GLU A 167 -18.58 44.62 -32.24
C GLU A 167 -18.39 43.10 -32.29
N ALA A 168 -19.42 42.38 -32.68
CA ALA A 168 -19.34 40.93 -32.87
C ALA A 168 -18.71 40.63 -34.25
N ASP A 169 -17.45 41.03 -34.42
CA ASP A 169 -16.68 40.80 -35.63
C ASP A 169 -16.09 39.38 -35.68
N GLU A 170 -15.56 39.00 -36.82
CA GLU A 170 -14.98 37.68 -37.08
C GLU A 170 -13.80 37.40 -36.17
N GLU A 171 -12.95 38.38 -35.88
CA GLU A 171 -11.75 38.24 -35.02
C GLU A 171 -12.15 37.85 -33.58
N ARG A 172 -13.18 38.50 -33.03
CA ARG A 172 -13.65 38.21 -31.67
C ARG A 172 -14.40 36.88 -31.55
N LEU A 173 -15.20 36.58 -32.57
CA LEU A 173 -15.85 35.27 -32.65
C LEU A 173 -14.84 34.12 -32.77
N GLU A 174 -13.77 34.33 -33.53
CA GLU A 174 -12.67 33.39 -33.68
C GLU A 174 -11.90 33.23 -32.35
N THR A 175 -11.69 34.34 -31.61
CA THR A 175 -11.10 34.31 -30.25
C THR A 175 -11.96 33.49 -29.31
N VAL A 176 -13.27 33.70 -29.24
CA VAL A 176 -14.20 32.91 -28.44
C VAL A 176 -14.16 31.44 -28.84
N ASN A 177 -14.23 31.13 -30.13
CA ASN A 177 -14.21 29.78 -30.65
C ASN A 177 -12.88 29.06 -30.29
N SER A 178 -11.76 29.76 -30.39
CA SER A 178 -10.45 29.21 -30.05
C SER A 178 -10.36 28.84 -28.55
N GLU A 179 -10.91 29.66 -27.65
CA GLU A 179 -10.98 29.36 -26.22
C GLU A 179 -11.94 28.21 -25.89
N VAL A 180 -13.08 28.09 -26.61
CA VAL A 180 -13.99 26.93 -26.50
C VAL A 180 -13.27 25.64 -26.92
N GLN A 181 -12.55 25.66 -28.05
CA GLN A 181 -11.77 24.50 -28.50
C GLN A 181 -10.64 24.15 -27.51
N ARG A 182 -10.01 25.15 -26.91
CA ARG A 182 -8.99 24.98 -25.90
C ARG A 182 -9.61 24.30 -24.65
N LEU A 183 -10.79 24.75 -24.22
CA LEU A 183 -11.53 24.18 -23.11
C LEU A 183 -11.90 22.70 -23.35
N SER A 184 -12.39 22.40 -24.57
CA SER A 184 -12.70 21.02 -24.96
C SER A 184 -11.46 20.11 -24.87
N ARG A 185 -10.33 20.56 -25.44
CA ARG A 185 -9.05 19.81 -25.36
C ARG A 185 -8.57 19.62 -23.91
N LEU A 186 -8.80 20.61 -23.03
CA LEU A 186 -8.45 20.53 -21.61
C LEU A 186 -9.28 19.45 -20.90
N VAL A 187 -10.60 19.44 -21.12
CA VAL A 187 -11.50 18.42 -20.56
C VAL A 187 -11.08 17.02 -21.01
N ASP A 188 -10.82 16.82 -22.30
CA ASP A 188 -10.37 15.53 -22.82
C ASP A 188 -9.05 15.06 -22.22
N ALA A 189 -8.10 15.99 -22.03
CA ALA A 189 -6.81 15.67 -21.42
C ALA A 189 -6.95 15.30 -19.92
N ILE A 190 -7.82 16.00 -19.20
CA ILE A 190 -8.14 15.68 -17.79
C ILE A 190 -8.79 14.32 -17.67
N LEU A 191 -9.75 13.99 -18.52
CA LEU A 191 -10.42 12.68 -18.52
C LEU A 191 -9.44 11.54 -18.83
N LYS A 192 -8.52 11.75 -19.77
CA LYS A 192 -7.45 10.77 -20.08
C LYS A 192 -6.51 10.59 -18.88
N LEU A 193 -6.08 11.67 -18.25
CA LEU A 193 -5.21 11.63 -17.08
C LEU A 193 -5.90 10.92 -15.89
N SER A 194 -7.15 11.29 -15.61
CA SER A 194 -7.94 10.66 -14.54
C SER A 194 -8.10 9.15 -14.72
N ARG A 195 -8.34 8.68 -15.96
CA ARG A 195 -8.42 7.25 -16.29
C ARG A 195 -7.07 6.54 -16.09
N LEU A 196 -5.97 7.19 -16.38
CA LEU A 196 -4.64 6.66 -16.14
C LEU A 196 -4.36 6.56 -14.64
N GLU A 197 -4.61 7.61 -13.86
CA GLU A 197 -4.34 7.67 -12.43
C GLU A 197 -5.21 6.71 -11.61
N SER A 198 -6.50 6.62 -11.93
CA SER A 198 -7.43 5.69 -11.24
C SER A 198 -7.09 4.22 -11.45
N ARG A 199 -6.09 3.90 -12.28
CA ARG A 199 -5.73 2.53 -12.68
C ARG A 199 -6.94 1.68 -13.12
N SER A 200 -8.07 2.32 -13.42
CA SER A 200 -9.30 1.64 -13.82
C SER A 200 -9.19 0.92 -15.17
N THR A 201 -8.25 1.37 -16.03
CA THR A 201 -7.93 0.67 -17.26
C THR A 201 -6.74 -0.25 -17.02
N PRO A 202 -6.93 -1.58 -17.10
CA PRO A 202 -5.82 -2.52 -16.94
C PRO A 202 -4.81 -2.31 -18.06
N MET A 203 -3.52 -2.24 -17.69
CA MET A 203 -2.42 -2.15 -18.64
C MET A 203 -2.28 -3.47 -19.41
N LYS A 204 -2.22 -3.41 -20.73
CA LYS A 204 -1.88 -4.57 -21.57
C LYS A 204 -0.41 -4.90 -21.37
N LYS A 205 -0.10 -6.08 -20.81
CA LYS A 205 1.29 -6.53 -20.63
C LYS A 205 1.69 -7.42 -21.78
N GLU A 206 2.38 -6.86 -22.75
CA GLU A 206 2.94 -7.59 -23.89
C GLU A 206 4.44 -7.30 -24.04
N VAL A 207 5.14 -8.19 -24.76
CA VAL A 207 6.56 -7.98 -25.05
C VAL A 207 6.65 -7.03 -26.25
N VAL A 208 7.04 -5.79 -25.98
CA VAL A 208 7.12 -4.70 -26.95
C VAL A 208 8.55 -4.55 -27.46
N ASN A 209 8.75 -4.59 -28.78
CA ASN A 209 10.00 -4.15 -29.41
C ASN A 209 10.01 -2.63 -29.48
N VAL A 210 10.76 -2.00 -28.58
CA VAL A 210 10.78 -0.54 -28.43
C VAL A 210 11.29 0.15 -29.70
N GLY A 211 12.34 -0.39 -30.32
CA GLY A 211 12.90 0.18 -31.54
C GLY A 211 11.88 0.27 -32.68
N GLU A 212 11.17 -0.83 -32.96
CA GLU A 212 10.15 -0.87 -34.01
C GLU A 212 8.95 0.04 -33.68
N LEU A 213 8.50 0.03 -32.42
CA LEU A 213 7.42 0.89 -31.97
C LEU A 213 7.75 2.37 -32.19
N ILE A 214 8.95 2.80 -31.75
CA ILE A 214 9.39 4.19 -31.86
C ILE A 214 9.64 4.59 -33.33
N ALA A 215 10.18 3.68 -34.16
CA ALA A 215 10.32 3.92 -35.59
C ALA A 215 8.96 4.25 -36.25
N GLY A 216 7.91 3.50 -35.89
CA GLY A 216 6.55 3.79 -36.39
C GLY A 216 6.02 5.15 -35.94
N ILE A 217 6.33 5.56 -34.70
CA ILE A 217 5.92 6.88 -34.17
C ILE A 217 6.67 7.99 -34.89
N VAL A 218 7.99 7.87 -35.08
CA VAL A 218 8.82 8.86 -35.77
C VAL A 218 8.31 9.04 -37.19
N ALA A 219 8.05 7.96 -37.94
CA ALA A 219 7.52 8.02 -39.29
C ALA A 219 6.17 8.78 -39.41
N THR A 220 5.28 8.59 -38.42
CA THR A 220 3.98 9.29 -38.39
C THR A 220 4.09 10.75 -37.98
N HIS A 221 5.16 11.16 -37.31
CA HIS A 221 5.39 12.55 -36.87
C HIS A 221 6.34 13.33 -37.80
N GLU A 222 6.95 12.68 -38.78
CA GLU A 222 7.93 13.32 -39.68
C GLU A 222 7.34 14.50 -40.42
N ALA A 223 6.16 14.34 -41.02
CA ALA A 223 5.46 15.42 -41.71
C ALA A 223 5.12 16.58 -40.75
N PHE A 224 4.58 16.29 -39.57
CA PHE A 224 4.23 17.30 -38.56
C PHE A 224 5.46 18.10 -38.09
N VAL A 225 6.62 17.44 -37.91
CA VAL A 225 7.88 18.10 -37.53
C VAL A 225 8.40 18.94 -38.66
N ALA A 226 8.36 18.44 -39.92
CA ALA A 226 8.78 19.15 -41.09
C ALA A 226 7.91 20.40 -41.40
N ASP A 227 6.58 20.29 -41.23
CA ASP A 227 5.64 21.40 -41.35
C ASP A 227 5.91 22.52 -40.31
N SER A 228 6.52 22.18 -39.21
CA SER A 228 6.98 23.13 -38.20
C SER A 228 8.37 23.71 -38.49
N GLY A 229 8.96 23.44 -39.64
CA GLY A 229 10.29 23.90 -40.03
C GLY A 229 11.43 23.24 -39.30
N LEU A 230 11.23 22.06 -38.70
CA LEU A 230 12.20 21.34 -37.88
C LEU A 230 12.73 20.08 -38.56
N THR A 231 13.91 19.64 -38.14
CA THR A 231 14.48 18.37 -38.59
C THR A 231 14.28 17.30 -37.55
N LEU A 232 13.77 16.11 -37.94
CA LEU A 232 13.63 14.95 -37.07
C LEU A 232 14.70 13.90 -37.34
N LYS A 233 15.45 13.46 -36.34
CA LYS A 233 16.39 12.35 -36.43
C LYS A 233 15.99 11.18 -35.52
N TYR A 234 16.26 9.98 -36.00
CA TYR A 234 16.00 8.77 -35.22
C TYR A 234 17.24 7.88 -35.19
N GLU A 235 17.59 7.46 -33.95
CA GLU A 235 18.71 6.57 -33.66
C GLU A 235 18.25 5.44 -32.77
N MET A 236 18.47 4.18 -33.14
CA MET A 236 18.05 3.05 -32.30
C MET A 236 19.09 1.97 -32.17
N GLU A 237 19.14 1.38 -30.98
CA GLU A 237 19.79 0.10 -30.77
C GLU A 237 18.80 -1.04 -31.01
N GLN A 238 19.29 -2.12 -31.66
CA GLN A 238 18.46 -3.29 -31.97
C GLN A 238 18.19 -4.17 -30.75
N GLY A 239 17.05 -4.84 -30.74
CA GLY A 239 16.72 -5.86 -29.75
C GLY A 239 16.36 -5.32 -28.37
N VAL A 240 15.99 -4.05 -28.25
CA VAL A 240 15.49 -3.45 -27.03
C VAL A 240 14.04 -3.87 -26.82
N ARG A 241 13.78 -4.74 -25.84
CA ARG A 241 12.44 -5.24 -25.53
C ARG A 241 12.06 -4.92 -24.09
N VAL A 242 10.81 -4.53 -23.90
CA VAL A 242 10.21 -4.25 -22.58
C VAL A 242 8.91 -5.04 -22.42
N LEU A 243 8.48 -5.27 -21.19
CA LEU A 243 7.14 -5.79 -20.90
C LEU A 243 6.22 -4.61 -20.57
N GLY A 244 5.26 -4.31 -21.44
CA GLY A 244 4.42 -3.13 -21.25
C GLY A 244 3.28 -3.02 -22.23
N ASP A 245 2.63 -1.87 -22.22
CA ASP A 245 1.53 -1.50 -23.11
C ASP A 245 2.06 -0.61 -24.25
N ALA A 246 2.07 -1.15 -25.47
CA ALA A 246 2.58 -0.45 -26.64
C ALA A 246 1.83 0.87 -26.92
N ASP A 247 0.51 0.94 -26.66
CA ASP A 247 -0.28 2.13 -26.90
C ASP A 247 0.06 3.24 -25.89
N MET A 248 0.29 2.88 -24.63
CA MET A 248 0.75 3.84 -23.62
C MET A 248 2.16 4.36 -23.90
N ILE A 249 3.11 3.48 -24.28
CA ILE A 249 4.47 3.87 -24.63
C ILE A 249 4.44 4.79 -25.87
N ARG A 250 3.59 4.48 -26.87
CA ARG A 250 3.34 5.34 -28.05
C ARG A 250 2.87 6.72 -27.61
N GLN A 251 1.87 6.80 -26.74
CA GLN A 251 1.33 8.04 -26.23
C GLN A 251 2.38 8.89 -25.49
N ALA A 252 3.18 8.25 -24.62
CA ALA A 252 4.24 8.94 -23.89
C ALA A 252 5.28 9.54 -24.86
N THR A 253 5.73 8.76 -25.83
CA THR A 253 6.71 9.22 -26.82
C THR A 253 6.15 10.34 -27.72
N ALA A 254 4.90 10.22 -28.18
CA ALA A 254 4.25 11.25 -28.96
C ALA A 254 4.12 12.58 -28.18
N ASN A 255 3.84 12.52 -26.88
CA ASN A 255 3.81 13.69 -26.01
C ASN A 255 5.20 14.35 -25.89
N LEU A 256 6.28 13.56 -25.82
CA LEU A 256 7.64 14.11 -25.80
C LEU A 256 8.00 14.77 -27.14
N ILE A 257 7.69 14.13 -28.27
CA ILE A 257 7.93 14.71 -29.61
C ILE A 257 7.14 16.01 -29.80
N SER A 258 5.84 16.00 -29.46
CA SER A 258 5.00 17.19 -29.50
C SER A 258 5.52 18.34 -28.64
N ASN A 259 6.07 17.99 -27.46
CA ASN A 259 6.71 18.95 -26.56
C ASN A 259 7.98 19.54 -27.20
N ALA A 260 8.85 18.70 -27.76
CA ALA A 260 10.06 19.11 -28.47
C ALA A 260 9.75 20.07 -29.64
N VAL A 261 8.75 19.74 -30.49
CA VAL A 261 8.32 20.60 -31.61
C VAL A 261 7.83 21.95 -31.11
N ARG A 262 7.05 21.98 -30.03
CA ARG A 262 6.49 23.22 -29.46
C ARG A 262 7.55 24.19 -28.95
N TYR A 263 8.62 23.69 -28.35
CA TYR A 263 9.63 24.53 -27.70
C TYR A 263 10.90 24.73 -28.51
N THR A 264 10.95 24.21 -29.75
CA THR A 264 12.06 24.38 -30.67
C THR A 264 11.67 25.37 -31.75
N SER A 265 12.54 26.35 -32.01
CA SER A 265 12.34 27.32 -33.05
C SER A 265 12.60 26.71 -34.45
N GLU A 266 12.04 27.32 -35.51
CA GLU A 266 12.28 26.94 -36.90
C GLU A 266 13.77 26.77 -37.19
N GLY A 267 14.13 25.76 -37.99
CA GLY A 267 15.51 25.36 -38.28
C GLY A 267 16.14 24.47 -37.22
N GLY A 268 15.46 24.20 -36.09
CA GLY A 268 15.95 23.36 -35.01
C GLY A 268 15.92 21.87 -35.32
N LEU A 269 16.49 21.10 -34.40
CA LEU A 269 16.63 19.65 -34.51
C LEU A 269 15.94 18.95 -33.32
N VAL A 270 15.15 17.93 -33.64
CA VAL A 270 14.59 16.98 -32.68
C VAL A 270 15.22 15.61 -32.93
N THR A 271 15.84 15.01 -31.90
CA THR A 271 16.46 13.69 -32.01
C THR A 271 15.79 12.71 -31.06
N VAL A 272 15.24 11.64 -31.60
CA VAL A 272 14.67 10.53 -30.81
C VAL A 272 15.68 9.38 -30.76
N ARG A 273 16.02 8.89 -29.57
CA ARG A 273 16.96 7.78 -29.41
C ARG A 273 16.35 6.67 -28.57
N VAL A 274 16.65 5.44 -28.98
CA VAL A 274 16.37 4.23 -28.19
C VAL A 274 17.69 3.54 -27.87
N LYS A 275 17.97 3.35 -26.59
CA LYS A 275 19.17 2.66 -26.11
C LYS A 275 18.84 1.55 -25.13
N ARG A 276 19.70 0.53 -25.13
CA ARG A 276 19.67 -0.54 -24.16
C ARG A 276 20.68 -0.24 -23.04
N GLY A 277 20.22 -0.10 -21.80
CA GLY A 277 21.09 -0.14 -20.61
C GLY A 277 21.21 -1.56 -20.06
N ASP A 278 21.78 -1.70 -18.86
CA ASP A 278 21.96 -2.99 -18.22
C ASP A 278 20.64 -3.65 -17.82
N ILE A 279 19.74 -2.91 -17.20
CA ILE A 279 18.45 -3.38 -16.69
C ILE A 279 17.27 -2.57 -17.22
N MET A 280 17.51 -1.46 -17.91
CA MET A 280 16.50 -0.52 -18.40
C MET A 280 16.68 -0.25 -19.89
N ALA A 281 15.56 -0.15 -20.61
CA ALA A 281 15.48 0.51 -21.90
C ALA A 281 15.34 2.00 -21.68
N SER A 282 16.01 2.83 -22.46
CA SER A 282 15.84 4.28 -22.45
C SER A 282 15.30 4.76 -23.81
N ILE A 283 14.27 5.61 -23.76
CA ILE A 283 13.72 6.35 -24.90
C ILE A 283 13.96 7.82 -24.60
N SER A 284 14.80 8.49 -25.35
CA SER A 284 15.09 9.91 -25.17
C SER A 284 14.63 10.74 -26.36
N VAL A 285 14.06 11.90 -26.08
CA VAL A 285 13.73 12.93 -27.07
C VAL A 285 14.50 14.17 -26.68
N GLN A 286 15.45 14.54 -27.52
CA GLN A 286 16.31 15.71 -27.37
C GLN A 286 15.90 16.78 -28.39
N ASP A 287 15.75 18.00 -27.93
CA ASP A 287 15.50 19.18 -28.77
C ASP A 287 16.63 20.21 -28.67
N THR A 288 16.70 21.14 -29.64
CA THR A 288 17.60 22.28 -29.61
C THR A 288 16.84 23.58 -29.33
N GLY A 289 15.79 23.49 -28.50
CA GLY A 289 14.89 24.61 -28.21
C GLY A 289 15.37 25.52 -27.09
N ILE A 290 14.40 26.14 -26.41
CA ILE A 290 14.65 27.16 -25.37
C ILE A 290 15.35 26.59 -24.11
N GLY A 291 15.35 25.27 -23.92
CA GLY A 291 15.91 24.61 -22.75
C GLY A 291 15.20 24.95 -21.43
N LEU A 292 15.77 24.48 -20.33
CA LEU A 292 15.19 24.57 -18.97
C LEU A 292 16.22 25.06 -17.97
N THR A 293 15.77 25.84 -16.99
CA THR A 293 16.54 26.10 -15.77
C THR A 293 16.48 24.89 -14.82
N PRO A 294 17.40 24.77 -13.84
CA PRO A 294 17.35 23.68 -12.85
C PRO A 294 16.06 23.63 -12.03
N ASP A 295 15.44 24.79 -11.76
CA ASP A 295 14.18 24.84 -11.01
C ASP A 295 12.98 24.47 -11.88
N GLU A 296 12.96 24.86 -13.16
CA GLU A 296 11.99 24.41 -14.13
C GLU A 296 12.06 22.89 -14.34
N ALA A 297 13.26 22.30 -14.38
CA ALA A 297 13.45 20.86 -14.53
C ALA A 297 12.84 20.03 -13.39
N LYS A 298 12.80 20.56 -12.15
CA LYS A 298 12.14 19.92 -11.01
C LYS A 298 10.63 19.88 -11.15
N MET A 299 10.05 20.87 -11.81
CA MET A 299 8.60 21.10 -11.87
C MET A 299 7.97 20.65 -13.19
N VAL A 300 8.78 20.39 -14.23
CA VAL A 300 8.30 20.19 -15.61
C VAL A 300 7.33 19.01 -15.76
N PHE A 301 7.39 18.00 -14.90
CA PHE A 301 6.48 16.86 -14.87
C PHE A 301 5.24 17.09 -13.99
N SER A 302 5.14 18.26 -13.33
CA SER A 302 3.95 18.63 -12.55
C SER A 302 2.79 18.93 -13.49
N ARG A 303 1.57 18.65 -13.03
CA ARG A 303 0.35 18.93 -13.80
C ARG A 303 0.18 20.42 -14.01
N PHE A 304 -0.29 20.81 -15.19
CA PHE A 304 -0.55 22.20 -15.59
C PHE A 304 0.67 23.14 -15.54
N TRP A 305 1.86 22.59 -15.24
CA TRP A 305 3.07 23.40 -15.18
C TRP A 305 3.49 23.89 -16.57
N ARG A 306 3.92 25.15 -16.64
CA ARG A 306 4.40 25.82 -17.85
C ARG A 306 5.51 26.80 -17.50
N ALA A 307 6.58 26.83 -18.28
CA ALA A 307 7.77 27.67 -18.04
C ALA A 307 7.47 29.17 -18.04
N ASP A 308 6.47 29.63 -18.82
CA ASP A 308 6.06 31.05 -18.93
C ASP A 308 4.54 31.16 -19.08
N ALA A 309 3.84 31.56 -18.02
CA ALA A 309 2.39 31.78 -18.04
C ALA A 309 1.96 32.94 -18.96
N GLY A 310 2.89 33.82 -19.38
CA GLY A 310 2.60 35.03 -20.15
C GLY A 310 2.87 34.97 -21.64
N ARG A 311 3.93 34.26 -22.08
CA ARG A 311 4.37 34.26 -23.51
C ARG A 311 3.78 33.14 -24.40
N THR A 312 3.20 32.11 -23.78
CA THR A 312 2.80 30.87 -24.45
C THR A 312 1.28 30.69 -24.58
N ARG A 313 0.48 31.77 -24.48
CA ARG A 313 -0.97 31.65 -24.78
C ARG A 313 -1.20 31.27 -26.26
N GLU A 314 -0.36 31.73 -27.15
CA GLU A 314 -0.41 31.42 -28.58
C GLU A 314 0.03 29.97 -28.91
N SER A 315 0.91 29.36 -28.12
CA SER A 315 1.41 28.00 -28.39
C SER A 315 0.54 26.86 -27.87
N GLY A 316 -0.63 27.12 -27.22
CA GLY A 316 -1.73 26.20 -27.04
C GLY A 316 -1.51 24.98 -26.13
N GLY A 317 -0.43 24.88 -25.33
CA GLY A 317 -0.14 23.75 -24.45
C GLY A 317 -0.93 23.76 -23.15
N LEU A 318 -1.52 22.62 -22.79
CA LEU A 318 -2.35 22.46 -21.59
C LEU A 318 -1.55 22.17 -20.32
N GLY A 319 -0.22 21.94 -20.42
CA GLY A 319 0.62 21.58 -19.27
C GLY A 319 0.35 20.16 -18.71
N ILE A 320 -0.38 19.32 -19.43
CA ILE A 320 -0.75 17.96 -18.99
C ILE A 320 0.14 16.89 -19.64
N GLY A 321 0.71 17.16 -20.82
CA GLY A 321 1.41 16.15 -21.62
C GLY A 321 2.56 15.44 -20.89
N LEU A 322 3.40 16.17 -20.16
CA LEU A 322 4.53 15.61 -19.41
C LEU A 322 4.11 14.89 -18.13
N SER A 323 3.02 15.30 -17.47
CA SER A 323 2.47 14.55 -16.36
C SER A 323 1.86 13.21 -16.81
N VAL A 324 1.25 13.15 -17.99
CA VAL A 324 0.82 11.89 -18.61
C VAL A 324 2.02 10.99 -18.93
N VAL A 325 3.13 11.54 -19.43
CA VAL A 325 4.37 10.77 -19.66
C VAL A 325 4.84 10.14 -18.36
N LYS A 326 4.91 10.91 -17.28
CA LYS A 326 5.32 10.43 -15.96
C LYS A 326 4.42 9.29 -15.49
N GLU A 327 3.11 9.47 -15.50
CA GLU A 327 2.13 8.46 -15.08
C GLU A 327 2.26 7.15 -15.89
N ILE A 328 2.38 7.24 -17.21
CA ILE A 328 2.57 6.08 -18.07
C ILE A 328 3.83 5.32 -17.69
N VAL A 329 4.94 6.03 -17.47
CA VAL A 329 6.24 5.42 -17.17
C VAL A 329 6.25 4.79 -15.77
N GLU A 330 5.65 5.43 -14.79
CA GLU A 330 5.48 4.87 -13.43
C GLU A 330 4.63 3.60 -13.44
N ARG A 331 3.59 3.53 -14.28
CA ARG A 331 2.80 2.30 -14.49
C ARG A 331 3.59 1.15 -15.11
N HIS A 332 4.67 1.46 -15.82
CA HIS A 332 5.62 0.49 -16.36
C HIS A 332 6.77 0.16 -15.39
N ASN A 333 6.70 0.58 -14.12
CA ASN A 333 7.75 0.47 -13.13
C ASN A 333 9.06 1.16 -13.56
N GLY A 334 8.93 2.24 -14.30
CA GLY A 334 10.01 3.07 -14.80
C GLY A 334 10.08 4.43 -14.12
N TRP A 335 10.92 5.29 -14.63
CA TRP A 335 11.02 6.69 -14.22
C TRP A 335 11.34 7.59 -15.41
N VAL A 336 11.07 8.89 -15.26
CA VAL A 336 11.39 9.92 -16.22
C VAL A 336 12.51 10.82 -15.73
N GLN A 337 13.32 11.32 -16.65
CA GLN A 337 14.41 12.23 -16.37
C GLN A 337 14.38 13.38 -17.40
N VAL A 338 14.82 14.56 -16.99
CA VAL A 338 15.06 15.68 -17.91
C VAL A 338 16.41 16.31 -17.62
N GLU A 339 17.11 16.59 -18.66
CA GLU A 339 18.38 17.35 -18.65
C GLU A 339 18.25 18.48 -19.67
N GLY A 340 18.76 19.66 -19.33
CA GLY A 340 18.71 20.79 -20.24
C GLY A 340 19.38 22.02 -19.67
N ARG A 341 19.68 22.97 -20.55
CA ARG A 341 20.17 24.29 -20.19
C ARG A 341 19.41 25.34 -21.00
N LYS A 342 19.13 26.46 -20.37
CA LYS A 342 18.44 27.58 -21.02
C LYS A 342 19.24 28.01 -22.27
N GLY A 343 18.57 27.98 -23.45
CA GLY A 343 19.15 28.32 -24.74
C GLY A 343 19.90 27.18 -25.44
N GLU A 344 20.12 26.03 -24.81
CA GLU A 344 20.82 24.88 -25.41
C GLU A 344 19.91 23.69 -25.71
N GLY A 345 18.61 23.81 -25.41
CA GLY A 345 17.63 22.74 -25.57
C GLY A 345 17.46 21.86 -24.35
N ALA A 346 16.66 20.82 -24.49
CA ALA A 346 16.36 19.85 -23.44
C ALA A 346 16.39 18.41 -23.98
N CYS A 347 16.64 17.46 -23.07
CA CYS A 347 16.58 16.03 -23.34
C CYS A 347 15.67 15.37 -22.30
N PHE A 348 14.54 14.87 -22.72
CA PHE A 348 13.60 14.11 -21.92
C PHE A 348 13.84 12.63 -22.13
N THR A 349 14.05 11.86 -21.07
CA THR A 349 14.35 10.44 -21.15
C THR A 349 13.33 9.63 -20.33
N ILE A 350 12.75 8.61 -20.95
CA ILE A 350 11.92 7.59 -20.34
C ILE A 350 12.77 6.36 -20.09
N HIS A 351 12.72 5.80 -18.88
CA HIS A 351 13.37 4.56 -18.51
C HIS A 351 12.32 3.51 -18.17
N ILE A 352 12.35 2.35 -18.85
CA ILE A 352 11.43 1.23 -18.64
C ILE A 352 12.25 -0.05 -18.45
N PRO A 353 11.90 -0.94 -17.48
CA PRO A 353 12.60 -2.20 -17.26
C PRO A 353 12.66 -3.07 -18.52
N LEU A 354 13.86 -3.60 -18.81
CA LEU A 354 14.06 -4.54 -19.91
C LEU A 354 13.31 -5.86 -19.67
N TYR A 355 12.79 -6.44 -20.73
CA TYR A 355 12.24 -7.79 -20.69
C TYR A 355 13.35 -8.83 -20.58
N GLN A 356 13.41 -9.55 -19.47
CA GLN A 356 14.45 -10.54 -19.15
C GLN A 356 14.13 -11.98 -19.60
N GLY A 357 12.98 -12.21 -20.24
CA GLY A 357 12.50 -13.56 -20.59
C GLY A 357 13.38 -14.37 -21.55
N ASP A 358 14.23 -13.73 -22.35
CA ASP A 358 15.14 -14.42 -23.29
C ASP A 358 16.47 -14.86 -22.65
N GLU A 359 16.94 -14.19 -21.62
CA GLU A 359 18.20 -14.53 -20.94
C GLU A 359 18.05 -15.72 -20.00
N GLN A 360 16.92 -15.85 -19.33
CA GLN A 360 16.62 -17.01 -18.48
C GLN A 360 16.45 -18.29 -19.32
N GLN A 361 15.88 -18.21 -20.51
CA GLN A 361 15.77 -19.36 -21.43
C GLN A 361 17.12 -19.73 -22.07
N ARG A 362 17.97 -18.74 -22.39
CA ARG A 362 19.34 -18.99 -22.90
C ARG A 362 20.24 -19.58 -21.82
N GLY A 363 20.16 -19.08 -20.58
CA GLY A 363 20.90 -19.63 -19.44
C GLY A 363 20.50 -21.08 -19.14
N GLN A 364 19.23 -21.43 -19.18
CA GLN A 364 18.72 -22.79 -18.98
C GLN A 364 19.08 -23.73 -20.15
N LYS A 365 19.02 -23.27 -21.41
CA LYS A 365 19.46 -24.07 -22.57
C LYS A 365 20.97 -24.32 -22.56
N SER A 366 21.79 -23.34 -22.17
CA SER A 366 23.24 -23.48 -22.05
C SER A 366 23.65 -24.43 -20.92
N GLN A 367 22.93 -24.44 -19.80
CA GLN A 367 23.14 -25.40 -18.71
C GLN A 367 22.69 -26.82 -19.10
N LYS A 368 21.57 -26.98 -19.82
CA LYS A 368 21.12 -28.29 -20.31
C LYS A 368 22.05 -28.87 -21.37
N SER A 369 22.63 -28.07 -22.26
CA SER A 369 23.58 -28.57 -23.28
C SER A 369 24.94 -28.94 -22.64
N ARG A 370 25.43 -28.23 -21.63
CA ARG A 370 26.63 -28.60 -20.87
C ARG A 370 26.44 -29.85 -20.01
N GLY A 371 25.20 -30.06 -19.47
CA GLY A 371 24.86 -31.27 -18.71
C GLY A 371 24.77 -32.54 -19.57
N LYS A 372 24.38 -32.41 -20.85
CA LYS A 372 24.28 -33.52 -21.78
C LYS A 372 25.64 -33.98 -22.31
N SER A 373 26.54 -33.03 -22.62
CA SER A 373 27.91 -33.34 -23.08
C SER A 373 28.78 -34.02 -22.02
N ARG A 374 28.44 -33.84 -20.72
CA ARG A 374 29.16 -34.51 -19.61
C ARG A 374 28.66 -35.94 -19.32
N LYS A 375 27.46 -36.31 -19.80
CA LYS A 375 26.92 -37.69 -19.65
C LYS A 375 27.35 -38.64 -20.78
N ASP A 376 27.70 -38.11 -21.93
CA ASP A 376 28.14 -38.90 -23.09
C ASP A 376 29.67 -39.16 -23.09
N GLN A 377 30.40 -38.68 -22.07
CA GLN A 377 31.84 -38.91 -21.87
C GLN A 377 32.16 -39.81 -20.65
N LYS A 378 31.15 -40.48 -20.06
CA LYS A 378 31.33 -41.56 -19.08
C LYS A 378 30.72 -42.85 -19.62
#